data_404db4ef1f59939b414d62d6497a268b
#
_entry.id   404db4ef1f59939b414d62d6497a268b
#
_cell.length_a   1.000
_cell.length_b   1.000
_cell.length_c   1.000
_cell.angle_alpha   90.00
_cell.angle_beta   90.00
_cell.angle_gamma   90.00
#
_symmetry.space_group_name_H-M   'P 1'
#
loop_
_entity.id
_entity.type
_entity.pdbx_description
1 polymer ?
#
loop_
_entity_poly.entity_id
_entity_poly.type
_entity_poly.pdbx_seq_one_letter_code
_entity_poly.pdbx_strand_id
1 'polypeptide(L)'
;MRFLFSNYMIAFYILAAVLIWILSGVLSGNNDIELVESDKKSFETNNTVSVRVMETISEKKVFYLTIRGKTEANKKINLNPKTSSNVISTSSKGEFVKKGDLVCSLEEENRSAMLDEALALQNQASLQYDAINKLKIDGYRSENDLAMAEAKLKSADAKVEMAQNELSNTKILAPFDGYIEEVHVEIGSLIGPSLPCVTIIQLDPMKVIGEVTEKEVSKIKKGSTVEIELLNNKSLNGQIKFVSKSASPMTRTYAVEAEISNVDGEIREGLTAEIKVPIRETSAHLIPSYLLSLDDSGELGVKIAVDNKASFKSISIIEDTPEGLWVEGLPKKTKIITVGQEYVIEGQDINY
;
A
#
# COMPACT_ATOMS: atom_id res chain seq x y z
N MET A 1 -37.31 -68.82 -51.61
CA MET A 1 -35.91 -68.66 -52.07
C MET A 1 -35.81 -67.84 -53.37
N ARG A 2 -36.42 -66.63 -53.40
CA ARG A 2 -36.44 -65.78 -54.60
C ARG A 2 -36.16 -64.26 -54.34
N PHE A 3 -35.87 -63.89 -53.09
CA PHE A 3 -35.64 -62.48 -52.73
C PHE A 3 -34.17 -62.16 -52.43
N LEU A 4 -33.28 -63.07 -52.29
CA LEU A 4 -31.86 -62.83 -51.95
C LEU A 4 -30.98 -62.56 -53.19
N PHE A 5 -31.41 -63.02 -54.39
CA PHE A 5 -30.60 -62.76 -55.59
C PHE A 5 -30.71 -61.37 -56.20
N SER A 6 -31.76 -60.64 -55.90
CA SER A 6 -31.96 -59.28 -56.42
C SER A 6 -31.01 -58.23 -55.78
N ASN A 7 -30.72 -58.35 -54.48
CA ASN A 7 -29.87 -57.40 -53.80
C ASN A 7 -28.37 -57.49 -54.12
N TYR A 8 -27.89 -58.72 -54.40
CA TYR A 8 -26.52 -58.96 -54.85
C TYR A 8 -26.28 -58.43 -56.29
N MET A 9 -27.27 -58.50 -57.13
CA MET A 9 -27.21 -57.93 -58.50
C MET A 9 -27.14 -56.44 -58.50
N ILE A 10 -27.91 -55.82 -57.61
CA ILE A 10 -27.86 -54.32 -57.44
C ILE A 10 -26.51 -53.86 -56.85
N ALA A 11 -25.98 -54.59 -55.88
CA ALA A 11 -24.65 -54.31 -55.32
C ALA A 11 -23.53 -54.45 -56.35
N PHE A 12 -23.64 -55.52 -57.23
CA PHE A 12 -22.67 -55.72 -58.29
C PHE A 12 -22.70 -54.62 -59.32
N TYR A 13 -23.88 -54.13 -59.75
CA TYR A 13 -23.99 -53.00 -60.69
C TYR A 13 -23.47 -51.68 -60.07
N ILE A 14 -23.70 -51.47 -58.80
CA ILE A 14 -23.14 -50.26 -58.12
C ILE A 14 -21.61 -50.37 -58.05
N LEU A 15 -21.07 -51.52 -57.70
CA LEU A 15 -19.62 -51.72 -57.62
C LEU A 15 -18.99 -51.58 -59.02
N ALA A 16 -19.63 -52.09 -60.13
CA ALA A 16 -19.18 -51.99 -61.49
C ALA A 16 -19.23 -50.51 -61.96
N ALA A 17 -20.25 -49.74 -61.60
CA ALA A 17 -20.37 -48.32 -61.92
C ALA A 17 -19.28 -47.50 -61.22
N VAL A 18 -18.96 -47.81 -59.95
CA VAL A 18 -17.88 -47.12 -59.24
C VAL A 18 -16.51 -47.46 -59.82
N LEU A 19 -16.29 -48.71 -60.22
CA LEU A 19 -15.05 -49.12 -60.94
C LEU A 19 -14.89 -48.41 -62.29
N ILE A 20 -15.97 -48.26 -63.06
CA ILE A 20 -15.96 -47.57 -64.37
C ILE A 20 -15.68 -46.05 -64.11
N TRP A 21 -16.25 -45.49 -63.05
CA TRP A 21 -16.01 -44.08 -62.68
C TRP A 21 -14.56 -43.81 -62.25
N ILE A 22 -13.95 -44.74 -61.47
CA ILE A 22 -12.53 -44.64 -61.10
C ILE A 22 -11.62 -44.86 -62.31
N LEU A 23 -11.93 -45.83 -63.23
CA LEU A 23 -11.16 -46.05 -64.45
C LEU A 23 -11.29 -44.85 -65.39
N SER A 24 -12.44 -44.23 -65.50
CA SER A 24 -12.66 -42.96 -66.27
C SER A 24 -11.80 -41.82 -65.79
N GLY A 25 -11.65 -41.70 -64.43
CA GLY A 25 -10.78 -40.68 -63.80
C GLY A 25 -9.29 -40.92 -64.12
N VAL A 26 -8.85 -42.18 -64.17
CA VAL A 26 -7.45 -42.49 -64.45
C VAL A 26 -7.11 -42.38 -65.97
N LEU A 27 -8.06 -42.58 -66.87
CA LEU A 27 -7.86 -42.44 -68.32
C LEU A 27 -8.03 -41.03 -68.81
N SER A 28 -8.64 -40.09 -68.02
CA SER A 28 -8.80 -38.66 -68.36
C SER A 28 -7.68 -37.76 -67.84
N GLY A 29 -6.67 -38.35 -67.19
CA GLY A 29 -5.59 -37.65 -66.51
C GLY A 29 -4.29 -37.46 -67.28
N ASN A 30 -4.28 -37.59 -68.59
CA ASN A 30 -3.14 -37.20 -69.44
C ASN A 30 -3.44 -35.87 -70.13
N ASN A 31 -3.47 -34.80 -69.38
CA ASN A 31 -3.14 -33.50 -69.94
C ASN A 31 -1.67 -33.24 -69.58
N ASP A 32 -0.84 -33.33 -70.55
CA ASP A 32 0.52 -32.84 -70.55
C ASP A 32 0.52 -31.42 -69.99
N ILE A 33 0.94 -31.29 -68.73
CA ILE A 33 1.36 -30.00 -68.20
C ILE A 33 2.68 -29.73 -68.91
N GLU A 34 2.60 -29.00 -70.02
CA GLU A 34 3.72 -28.30 -70.60
C GLU A 34 4.29 -27.42 -69.48
N LEU A 35 5.45 -27.86 -68.93
CA LEU A 35 6.28 -27.00 -68.09
C LEU A 35 6.66 -25.83 -69.00
N VAL A 36 5.82 -24.81 -68.92
CA VAL A 36 6.25 -23.48 -69.38
C VAL A 36 7.39 -23.14 -68.43
N GLU A 37 8.59 -23.27 -68.92
CA GLU A 37 9.80 -22.72 -68.34
C GLU A 37 9.59 -21.23 -68.31
N SER A 38 8.89 -20.80 -67.25
CA SER A 38 8.70 -19.40 -66.92
C SER A 38 10.09 -18.85 -66.66
N ASP A 39 10.59 -18.14 -67.68
CA ASP A 39 11.68 -17.19 -67.53
C ASP A 39 11.68 -16.63 -66.11
N LYS A 40 12.70 -17.00 -65.32
CA LYS A 40 13.08 -16.30 -64.15
C LYS A 40 13.57 -14.88 -64.56
N LYS A 41 12.66 -14.07 -65.12
CA LYS A 41 12.79 -12.64 -64.95
C LYS A 41 12.59 -12.39 -63.46
N SER A 42 13.68 -12.20 -62.79
CA SER A 42 13.69 -11.53 -61.49
C SER A 42 12.88 -10.23 -61.65
N PHE A 43 11.61 -10.30 -61.24
CA PHE A 43 10.88 -9.10 -60.91
C PHE A 43 11.57 -8.53 -59.65
N GLU A 44 12.64 -7.79 -59.83
CA GLU A 44 13.00 -6.70 -58.94
C GLU A 44 11.89 -5.65 -59.10
N THR A 45 10.68 -5.99 -58.67
CA THR A 45 9.72 -4.98 -58.33
C THR A 45 10.29 -4.31 -57.09
N ASN A 46 10.81 -3.13 -57.26
CA ASN A 46 10.94 -2.13 -56.19
C ASN A 46 9.51 -1.90 -55.64
N ASN A 47 9.04 -2.86 -54.86
CA ASN A 47 7.74 -2.77 -54.18
C ASN A 47 7.91 -1.87 -52.94
N THR A 48 8.14 -0.60 -53.22
CA THR A 48 8.08 0.44 -52.17
C THR A 48 6.63 0.55 -51.73
N VAL A 49 6.36 0.15 -50.51
CA VAL A 49 5.03 0.29 -49.91
C VAL A 49 4.88 1.68 -49.35
N SER A 50 3.79 2.36 -49.74
CA SER A 50 3.47 3.67 -49.17
C SER A 50 2.86 3.50 -47.78
N VAL A 51 3.47 4.12 -46.77
CA VAL A 51 3.04 4.08 -45.38
C VAL A 51 2.86 5.49 -44.81
N ARG A 52 2.09 5.61 -43.73
CA ARG A 52 2.08 6.85 -42.94
C ARG A 52 2.90 6.63 -41.66
N VAL A 53 3.64 7.65 -41.28
CA VAL A 53 4.44 7.63 -40.08
C VAL A 53 4.01 8.73 -39.10
N MET A 54 4.15 8.46 -37.83
CA MET A 54 4.04 9.43 -36.75
C MET A 54 5.40 9.57 -36.08
N GLU A 55 5.88 10.79 -35.96
CA GLU A 55 7.10 11.06 -35.19
C GLU A 55 6.76 11.16 -33.72
N THR A 56 7.48 10.40 -32.89
CA THR A 56 7.38 10.44 -31.44
C THR A 56 8.75 10.73 -30.81
N ILE A 57 8.74 11.47 -29.74
CA ILE A 57 9.95 11.83 -28.97
C ILE A 57 9.77 11.30 -27.56
N SER A 58 10.82 10.65 -27.01
CA SER A 58 10.76 10.16 -25.64
C SER A 58 10.75 11.33 -24.66
N GLU A 59 9.90 11.22 -23.65
CA GLU A 59 9.79 12.15 -22.55
C GLU A 59 10.23 11.48 -21.24
N LYS A 60 10.89 12.24 -20.35
CA LYS A 60 11.14 11.77 -18.99
C LYS A 60 9.83 11.78 -18.22
N LYS A 61 9.44 10.62 -17.75
CA LYS A 61 8.22 10.44 -16.96
C LYS A 61 8.52 9.62 -15.70
N VAL A 62 7.91 10.04 -14.60
CA VAL A 62 7.90 9.28 -13.35
C VAL A 62 6.68 8.36 -13.39
N PHE A 63 6.91 7.08 -13.16
CA PHE A 63 5.87 6.06 -13.07
C PHE A 63 5.58 5.76 -11.60
N TYR A 64 4.30 5.66 -11.29
CA TYR A 64 3.82 5.49 -9.93
C TYR A 64 3.21 4.11 -9.74
N LEU A 65 3.45 3.56 -8.57
CA LEU A 65 2.65 2.46 -8.04
C LEU A 65 1.52 3.05 -7.22
N THR A 66 0.28 2.79 -7.62
CA THR A 66 -0.90 3.22 -6.88
C THR A 66 -1.31 2.16 -5.88
N ILE A 67 -1.33 2.51 -4.59
CA ILE A 67 -1.71 1.65 -3.50
C ILE A 67 -3.03 2.17 -2.93
N ARG A 68 -4.06 1.35 -2.94
CA ARG A 68 -5.34 1.68 -2.31
C ARG A 68 -5.28 1.42 -0.82
N GLY A 69 -5.82 2.34 -0.05
CA GLY A 69 -5.78 2.29 1.39
C GLY A 69 -6.83 3.16 2.03
N LYS A 70 -6.62 3.43 3.32
CA LYS A 70 -7.49 4.27 4.14
C LYS A 70 -6.68 5.11 5.10
N THR A 71 -7.24 6.22 5.52
CA THR A 71 -6.72 7.03 6.62
C THR A 71 -6.96 6.34 7.95
N GLU A 72 -5.99 6.43 8.86
CA GLU A 72 -6.08 5.89 10.22
C GLU A 72 -5.44 6.88 11.20
N ALA A 73 -6.02 7.00 12.39
CA ALA A 73 -5.45 7.81 13.45
C ALA A 73 -4.03 7.34 13.79
N ASN A 74 -3.11 8.29 14.05
CA ASN A 74 -1.75 7.94 14.45
C ASN A 74 -1.71 7.13 15.73
N LYS A 75 -2.56 7.54 16.70
CA LYS A 75 -2.76 6.82 17.97
C LYS A 75 -4.22 6.83 18.33
N LYS A 76 -4.69 5.72 18.89
CA LYS A 76 -6.01 5.56 19.47
C LYS A 76 -5.88 4.76 20.77
N ILE A 77 -6.20 5.37 21.89
CA ILE A 77 -5.99 4.77 23.22
C ILE A 77 -7.22 4.97 24.09
N ASN A 78 -7.59 3.92 24.76
CA ASN A 78 -8.59 3.96 25.83
C ASN A 78 -7.87 4.32 27.13
N LEU A 79 -8.31 5.39 27.80
CA LEU A 79 -7.74 5.84 29.06
C LEU A 79 -8.53 5.24 30.21
N ASN A 80 -7.90 4.29 30.87
CA ASN A 80 -8.46 3.62 32.05
C ASN A 80 -7.90 4.27 33.31
N PRO A 81 -8.72 4.45 34.38
CA PRO A 81 -8.22 4.83 35.69
C PRO A 81 -7.31 3.73 36.26
N LYS A 82 -6.39 4.12 37.13
CA LYS A 82 -5.54 3.16 37.85
C LYS A 82 -6.13 2.78 39.21
N THR A 83 -7.13 3.49 39.68
CA THR A 83 -7.83 3.27 40.95
C THR A 83 -9.34 3.29 40.74
N SER A 84 -10.11 2.73 41.67
CA SER A 84 -11.57 2.74 41.60
C SER A 84 -12.14 3.88 42.44
N SER A 85 -13.05 4.69 41.84
CA SER A 85 -13.80 5.72 42.55
C SER A 85 -14.91 6.27 41.64
N ASN A 86 -15.75 7.16 42.16
CA ASN A 86 -16.81 7.84 41.40
C ASN A 86 -16.26 8.91 40.46
N VAL A 87 -16.83 9.04 39.29
CA VAL A 87 -16.47 10.10 38.32
C VAL A 87 -17.05 11.42 38.76
N ILE A 88 -16.18 12.45 38.95
CA ILE A 88 -16.59 13.82 39.25
C ILE A 88 -16.78 14.64 37.98
N SER A 89 -15.84 14.50 37.04
CA SER A 89 -15.85 15.23 35.78
C SER A 89 -15.21 14.44 34.66
N THR A 90 -15.61 14.71 33.42
CA THR A 90 -15.03 14.15 32.20
C THR A 90 -15.04 15.20 31.10
N SER A 91 -14.05 15.15 30.19
CA SER A 91 -14.06 15.93 28.97
C SER A 91 -15.21 15.56 28.05
N SER A 92 -15.62 16.50 27.19
CA SER A 92 -16.71 16.29 26.27
C SER A 92 -16.26 15.54 25.00
N LYS A 93 -17.18 14.77 24.41
CA LYS A 93 -16.92 14.14 23.11
C LYS A 93 -16.66 15.18 22.03
N GLY A 94 -15.60 14.97 21.22
CA GLY A 94 -15.16 15.90 20.17
C GLY A 94 -14.24 17.02 20.66
N GLU A 95 -13.99 17.13 21.98
CA GLU A 95 -13.12 18.13 22.55
C GLU A 95 -11.65 17.86 22.20
N PHE A 96 -10.90 18.91 21.85
CA PHE A 96 -9.46 18.83 21.66
C PHE A 96 -8.75 19.03 22.99
N VAL A 97 -7.86 18.13 23.35
CA VAL A 97 -7.07 18.18 24.58
C VAL A 97 -5.57 18.12 24.28
N LYS A 98 -4.78 18.81 25.07
CA LYS A 98 -3.32 18.76 24.99
C LYS A 98 -2.77 17.72 25.94
N LYS A 99 -1.55 17.27 25.66
CA LYS A 99 -0.81 16.38 26.57
C LYS A 99 -0.72 17.00 27.97
N GLY A 100 -1.18 16.25 28.97
CA GLY A 100 -1.21 16.64 30.37
C GLY A 100 -2.51 17.30 30.81
N ASP A 101 -3.44 17.60 29.92
CA ASP A 101 -4.77 18.10 30.30
C ASP A 101 -5.56 17.02 31.04
N LEU A 102 -6.36 17.46 32.00
CA LEU A 102 -7.24 16.58 32.78
C LEU A 102 -8.45 16.20 31.93
N VAL A 103 -8.55 14.91 31.59
CA VAL A 103 -9.64 14.38 30.76
C VAL A 103 -10.73 13.68 31.56
N CYS A 104 -10.38 13.17 32.75
CA CYS A 104 -11.35 12.55 33.65
C CYS A 104 -10.85 12.69 35.08
N SER A 105 -11.73 13.09 36.00
CA SER A 105 -11.44 13.24 37.42
C SER A 105 -12.32 12.33 38.24
N LEU A 106 -11.71 11.62 39.17
CA LEU A 106 -12.38 10.75 40.12
C LEU A 106 -12.43 11.40 41.51
N GLU A 107 -13.37 10.98 42.31
CA GLU A 107 -13.48 11.40 43.73
C GLU A 107 -12.25 10.98 44.54
N GLU A 108 -11.67 11.94 45.25
CA GLU A 108 -10.44 11.68 46.04
C GLU A 108 -10.72 10.85 47.27
N GLU A 109 -11.99 10.85 47.75
CA GLU A 109 -12.40 10.14 49.00
C GLU A 109 -11.47 10.49 50.17
N ASN A 110 -10.84 9.47 50.76
CA ASN A 110 -9.91 9.64 51.90
C ASN A 110 -8.43 9.76 51.48
N ARG A 111 -8.10 9.76 50.16
CA ARG A 111 -6.70 9.74 49.66
C ARG A 111 -5.93 10.98 50.03
N SER A 112 -6.57 12.14 50.03
CA SER A 112 -5.97 13.39 50.52
C SER A 112 -5.58 13.28 52.00
N ALA A 113 -6.48 12.77 52.84
CA ALA A 113 -6.20 12.60 54.26
C ALA A 113 -5.08 11.54 54.52
N MET A 114 -5.01 10.49 53.71
CA MET A 114 -3.93 9.50 53.76
C MET A 114 -2.57 10.09 53.39
N LEU A 115 -2.54 11.02 52.41
CA LEU A 115 -1.32 11.74 52.07
C LEU A 115 -0.87 12.65 53.22
N ASP A 116 -1.80 13.36 53.85
CA ASP A 116 -1.51 14.24 55.00
C ASP A 116 -0.96 13.46 56.19
N GLU A 117 -1.53 12.27 56.47
CA GLU A 117 -1.02 11.35 57.49
C GLU A 117 0.40 10.88 57.15
N ALA A 118 0.66 10.45 55.92
CA ALA A 118 1.98 10.00 55.47
C ALA A 118 3.04 11.10 55.61
N LEU A 119 2.68 12.33 55.24
CA LEU A 119 3.54 13.53 55.37
C LEU A 119 3.86 13.83 56.86
N ALA A 120 2.88 13.71 57.73
CA ALA A 120 3.11 13.89 59.17
C ALA A 120 4.07 12.83 59.75
N LEU A 121 3.92 11.57 59.34
CA LEU A 121 4.83 10.48 59.75
C LEU A 121 6.25 10.66 59.17
N GLN A 122 6.37 11.14 57.93
CA GLN A 122 7.66 11.47 57.33
C GLN A 122 8.37 12.58 58.11
N ASN A 123 7.66 13.65 58.42
CA ASN A 123 8.21 14.77 59.21
C ASN A 123 8.69 14.30 60.60
N GLN A 124 7.90 13.45 61.27
CA GLN A 124 8.31 12.86 62.55
C GLN A 124 9.59 12.01 62.40
N ALA A 125 9.69 11.16 61.37
CA ALA A 125 10.85 10.32 61.10
C ALA A 125 12.10 11.15 60.73
N SER A 126 11.93 12.24 59.98
CA SER A 126 13.00 13.19 59.66
C SER A 126 13.56 13.88 60.86
N LEU A 127 12.69 14.45 61.73
CA LEU A 127 13.11 15.06 62.97
C LEU A 127 13.86 14.08 63.91
N GLN A 128 13.41 12.82 63.97
CA GLN A 128 14.06 11.77 64.73
C GLN A 128 15.45 11.41 64.17
N TYR A 129 15.57 11.30 62.82
CA TYR A 129 16.85 11.08 62.14
C TYR A 129 17.83 12.18 62.40
N ASP A 130 17.41 13.44 62.25
CA ASP A 130 18.24 14.62 62.49
C ASP A 130 18.74 14.72 63.94
N ALA A 131 17.86 14.42 64.89
CA ALA A 131 18.24 14.42 66.31
C ALA A 131 19.29 13.34 66.63
N ILE A 132 19.10 12.09 66.10
CA ILE A 132 20.04 10.98 66.30
C ILE A 132 21.37 11.28 65.61
N ASN A 133 21.34 11.86 64.38
CA ASN A 133 22.52 12.18 63.61
C ASN A 133 23.38 13.24 64.37
N LYS A 134 22.75 14.27 64.93
CA LYS A 134 23.45 15.26 65.78
C LYS A 134 24.07 14.61 66.97
N LEU A 135 23.32 13.80 67.73
CA LEU A 135 23.83 13.09 68.92
C LEU A 135 24.93 12.08 68.63
N LYS A 136 24.95 11.47 67.41
CA LYS A 136 26.03 10.59 66.91
C LYS A 136 27.32 11.40 66.70
N ILE A 137 27.21 12.57 66.08
CA ILE A 137 28.36 13.47 65.86
C ILE A 137 29.02 13.86 67.16
N ASP A 138 28.20 14.07 68.23
CA ASP A 138 28.65 14.37 69.56
C ASP A 138 29.10 13.17 70.37
N GLY A 139 29.05 11.91 69.79
CA GLY A 139 29.51 10.69 70.42
C GLY A 139 28.50 10.01 71.41
N TYR A 140 27.25 10.50 71.46
CA TYR A 140 26.22 9.98 72.37
C TYR A 140 25.30 8.93 71.76
N ARG A 141 25.45 8.59 70.45
CA ARG A 141 24.66 7.56 69.80
C ARG A 141 25.51 6.67 68.90
N SER A 142 25.07 5.41 68.73
CA SER A 142 25.78 4.41 67.90
C SER A 142 25.46 4.56 66.40
N GLU A 143 26.32 3.99 65.56
CA GLU A 143 26.09 3.81 64.12
C GLU A 143 24.80 3.07 63.85
N ASN A 144 24.50 2.06 64.65
CA ASN A 144 23.30 1.25 64.51
C ASN A 144 22.02 2.07 64.78
N ASP A 145 22.04 2.99 65.80
CA ASP A 145 20.90 3.88 66.05
C ASP A 145 20.62 4.81 64.86
N LEU A 146 21.67 5.32 64.23
CA LEU A 146 21.54 6.17 63.06
C LEU A 146 20.98 5.36 61.87
N ALA A 147 21.51 4.14 61.65
CA ALA A 147 21.02 3.28 60.56
C ALA A 147 19.53 2.92 60.73
N MET A 148 19.10 2.66 61.99
CA MET A 148 17.68 2.42 62.27
C MET A 148 16.80 3.65 61.99
N ALA A 149 17.26 4.85 62.38
CA ALA A 149 16.52 6.08 62.12
C ALA A 149 16.44 6.38 60.62
N GLU A 150 17.53 6.16 59.87
CA GLU A 150 17.56 6.28 58.42
C GLU A 150 16.59 5.30 57.74
N ALA A 151 16.57 4.06 58.15
CA ALA A 151 15.64 3.06 57.62
C ALA A 151 14.17 3.46 57.87
N LYS A 152 13.88 4.04 59.07
CA LYS A 152 12.55 4.54 59.41
C LYS A 152 12.14 5.75 58.52
N LEU A 153 13.06 6.67 58.26
CA LEU A 153 12.82 7.81 57.37
C LEU A 153 12.54 7.31 55.94
N LYS A 154 13.37 6.44 55.38
CA LYS A 154 13.16 5.83 54.07
C LYS A 154 11.83 5.10 53.97
N SER A 155 11.40 4.41 55.02
CA SER A 155 10.08 3.77 55.07
C SER A 155 8.94 4.79 55.06
N ALA A 156 9.09 5.91 55.75
CA ALA A 156 8.11 7.00 55.73
C ALA A 156 8.06 7.72 54.36
N ASP A 157 9.23 7.95 53.72
CA ASP A 157 9.32 8.51 52.35
C ASP A 157 8.55 7.64 51.36
N ALA A 158 8.75 6.30 51.43
CA ALA A 158 8.03 5.36 50.57
C ALA A 158 6.49 5.41 50.78
N LYS A 159 6.02 5.64 52.01
CA LYS A 159 4.59 5.81 52.30
C LYS A 159 4.03 7.09 51.70
N VAL A 160 4.78 8.20 51.78
CA VAL A 160 4.38 9.46 51.11
C VAL A 160 4.27 9.25 49.61
N GLU A 161 5.25 8.62 48.98
CA GLU A 161 5.21 8.34 47.54
C GLU A 161 4.00 7.48 47.18
N MET A 162 3.70 6.43 47.96
CA MET A 162 2.51 5.60 47.70
C MET A 162 1.21 6.39 47.83
N ALA A 163 1.05 7.21 48.86
CA ALA A 163 -0.15 8.01 49.09
C ALA A 163 -0.29 9.10 47.99
N GLN A 164 0.82 9.72 47.59
CA GLN A 164 0.87 10.69 46.48
C GLN A 164 0.46 10.05 45.14
N ASN A 165 0.94 8.85 44.83
CA ASN A 165 0.58 8.10 43.65
C ASN A 165 -0.90 7.73 43.65
N GLU A 166 -1.46 7.26 44.79
CA GLU A 166 -2.89 6.93 44.92
C GLU A 166 -3.77 8.17 44.70
N LEU A 167 -3.39 9.33 45.21
CA LEU A 167 -4.11 10.58 44.99
C LEU A 167 -3.97 11.02 43.52
N SER A 168 -2.78 10.93 42.92
CA SER A 168 -2.56 11.28 41.52
C SER A 168 -3.34 10.37 40.57
N ASN A 169 -3.56 9.11 40.92
CA ASN A 169 -4.31 8.14 40.12
C ASN A 169 -5.82 8.48 40.01
N THR A 170 -6.34 9.43 40.79
CA THR A 170 -7.72 9.94 40.65
C THR A 170 -7.84 10.93 39.48
N LYS A 171 -6.72 11.41 38.92
CA LYS A 171 -6.66 12.35 37.81
C LYS A 171 -6.14 11.66 36.55
N ILE A 172 -7.02 11.46 35.59
CA ILE A 172 -6.66 10.83 34.33
C ILE A 172 -6.31 11.92 33.33
N LEU A 173 -5.03 11.94 32.90
CA LEU A 173 -4.48 12.97 32.03
C LEU A 173 -4.30 12.46 30.59
N ALA A 174 -4.42 13.36 29.62
CA ALA A 174 -4.15 13.07 28.22
C ALA A 174 -2.66 12.74 28.01
N PRO A 175 -2.30 11.60 27.43
CA PRO A 175 -0.91 11.20 27.21
C PRO A 175 -0.26 11.87 25.99
N PHE A 176 -1.06 12.46 25.09
CA PHE A 176 -0.67 13.18 23.89
C PHE A 176 -1.79 14.15 23.48
N ASP A 177 -1.47 15.07 22.57
CA ASP A 177 -2.43 15.99 21.98
C ASP A 177 -3.40 15.23 21.07
N GLY A 178 -4.71 15.45 21.23
CA GLY A 178 -5.69 14.72 20.44
C GLY A 178 -7.12 15.11 20.74
N TYR A 179 -8.05 14.38 20.16
CA TYR A 179 -9.49 14.58 20.31
C TYR A 179 -10.09 13.46 21.16
N ILE A 180 -11.06 13.82 21.98
CA ILE A 180 -11.89 12.83 22.71
C ILE A 180 -12.88 12.24 21.72
N GLU A 181 -12.65 10.99 21.33
CA GLU A 181 -13.49 10.29 20.37
C GLU A 181 -14.76 9.74 21.03
N GLU A 182 -14.61 9.18 22.23
CA GLU A 182 -15.72 8.59 22.98
C GLU A 182 -15.56 8.77 24.46
N VAL A 183 -16.67 9.01 25.13
CA VAL A 183 -16.80 9.05 26.59
C VAL A 183 -17.59 7.85 27.02
N HIS A 184 -17.01 7.00 27.87
CA HIS A 184 -17.59 5.70 28.26
C HIS A 184 -18.28 5.72 29.61
N VAL A 185 -18.24 6.84 30.31
CA VAL A 185 -18.73 6.98 31.69
C VAL A 185 -19.66 8.18 31.84
N GLU A 186 -20.50 8.13 32.86
CA GLU A 186 -21.34 9.25 33.29
C GLU A 186 -20.82 9.79 34.62
N ILE A 187 -21.00 11.11 34.86
CA ILE A 187 -20.67 11.74 36.13
C ILE A 187 -21.50 11.08 37.25
N GLY A 188 -20.83 10.72 38.33
CA GLY A 188 -21.41 10.00 39.48
C GLY A 188 -21.37 8.47 39.35
N SER A 189 -20.95 7.90 38.20
CA SER A 189 -20.77 6.46 38.06
C SER A 189 -19.48 5.98 38.73
N LEU A 190 -19.51 4.80 39.30
CA LEU A 190 -18.31 4.12 39.81
C LEU A 190 -17.52 3.49 38.69
N ILE A 191 -16.26 3.85 38.57
CA ILE A 191 -15.33 3.31 37.55
C ILE A 191 -14.08 2.73 38.21
N GLY A 192 -13.41 1.81 37.49
CA GLY A 192 -12.16 1.18 37.95
C GLY A 192 -11.26 0.78 36.78
N PRO A 193 -10.10 0.13 37.03
CA PRO A 193 -9.07 -0.16 36.02
C PRO A 193 -9.53 -0.97 34.80
N SER A 194 -10.64 -1.69 34.93
CA SER A 194 -11.17 -2.55 33.85
C SER A 194 -12.03 -1.82 32.82
N LEU A 195 -12.46 -0.60 33.12
CA LEU A 195 -13.34 0.20 32.25
C LEU A 195 -12.66 1.50 31.85
N PRO A 196 -12.67 1.86 30.54
CA PRO A 196 -12.14 3.14 30.11
C PRO A 196 -13.04 4.29 30.56
N CYS A 197 -12.42 5.45 30.88
CA CYS A 197 -13.16 6.69 31.05
C CYS A 197 -13.46 7.33 29.69
N VAL A 198 -12.43 7.50 28.87
CA VAL A 198 -12.53 8.09 27.53
C VAL A 198 -11.62 7.36 26.55
N THR A 199 -11.95 7.46 25.26
CA THR A 199 -11.05 7.14 24.14
C THR A 199 -10.50 8.42 23.55
N ILE A 200 -9.17 8.55 23.46
CA ILE A 200 -8.48 9.68 22.83
C ILE A 200 -7.84 9.22 21.53
N ILE A 201 -7.94 10.05 20.48
CA ILE A 201 -7.34 9.82 19.17
C ILE A 201 -6.40 10.96 18.80
N GLN A 202 -5.26 10.62 18.19
CA GLN A 202 -4.33 11.59 17.60
C GLN A 202 -4.48 11.58 16.09
N LEU A 203 -4.94 12.70 15.51
CA LEU A 203 -5.17 12.85 14.08
C LEU A 203 -4.03 13.53 13.33
N ASP A 204 -3.07 14.14 14.04
CA ASP A 204 -1.87 14.76 13.46
C ASP A 204 -0.59 14.17 14.11
N PRO A 205 0.35 13.62 13.30
CA PRO A 205 0.19 13.31 11.88
C PRO A 205 -0.86 12.21 11.66
N MET A 206 -1.53 12.23 10.48
CA MET A 206 -2.46 11.17 10.08
C MET A 206 -1.69 10.07 9.38
N LYS A 207 -2.04 8.82 9.62
CA LYS A 207 -1.54 7.66 8.86
C LYS A 207 -2.44 7.36 7.68
N VAL A 208 -1.85 6.91 6.59
CA VAL A 208 -2.55 6.28 5.48
C VAL A 208 -1.97 4.88 5.32
N ILE A 209 -2.82 3.88 5.48
CA ILE A 209 -2.43 2.47 5.45
C ILE A 209 -3.01 1.83 4.22
N GLY A 210 -2.14 1.20 3.42
CA GLY A 210 -2.50 0.41 2.26
C GLY A 210 -1.79 -0.94 2.26
N GLU A 211 -2.21 -1.81 1.36
CA GLU A 211 -1.63 -3.14 1.22
C GLU A 211 -1.11 -3.35 -0.20
N VAL A 212 0.04 -4.00 -0.32
CA VAL A 212 0.69 -4.29 -1.60
C VAL A 212 1.06 -5.75 -1.73
N THR A 213 1.17 -6.22 -2.96
CA THR A 213 1.59 -7.59 -3.26
C THR A 213 3.09 -7.81 -3.03
N GLU A 214 3.53 -9.07 -2.98
CA GLU A 214 4.95 -9.44 -2.88
C GLU A 214 5.80 -8.85 -4.03
N LYS A 215 5.26 -8.79 -5.24
CA LYS A 215 5.96 -8.23 -6.42
C LYS A 215 6.16 -6.72 -6.32
N GLU A 216 5.28 -6.03 -5.62
CA GLU A 216 5.26 -4.57 -5.49
C GLU A 216 6.06 -4.08 -4.30
N VAL A 217 6.02 -4.81 -3.17
CA VAL A 217 6.69 -4.39 -1.93
C VAL A 217 8.20 -4.17 -2.11
N SER A 218 8.85 -4.94 -3.00
CA SER A 218 10.26 -4.79 -3.31
C SER A 218 10.63 -3.44 -3.94
N LYS A 219 9.66 -2.77 -4.56
CA LYS A 219 9.82 -1.46 -5.21
C LYS A 219 9.66 -0.28 -4.26
N ILE A 220 9.13 -0.52 -3.05
CA ILE A 220 8.78 0.52 -2.08
C ILE A 220 9.89 0.65 -1.05
N LYS A 221 10.33 1.89 -0.79
CA LYS A 221 11.37 2.18 0.20
C LYS A 221 10.81 3.05 1.32
N LYS A 222 11.15 2.72 2.56
CA LYS A 222 10.91 3.60 3.70
C LYS A 222 11.61 4.94 3.47
N GLY A 223 10.92 6.05 3.77
CA GLY A 223 11.42 7.40 3.58
C GLY A 223 11.10 8.02 2.22
N SER A 224 10.53 7.26 1.28
CA SER A 224 10.09 7.79 -0.01
C SER A 224 8.99 8.83 0.18
N THR A 225 9.10 9.96 -0.51
CA THR A 225 8.00 10.92 -0.64
C THR A 225 6.95 10.35 -1.57
N VAL A 226 5.69 10.47 -1.19
CA VAL A 226 4.54 9.95 -1.91
C VAL A 226 3.47 11.02 -2.03
N GLU A 227 2.69 10.93 -3.07
CA GLU A 227 1.47 11.71 -3.23
C GLU A 227 0.29 10.87 -2.75
N ILE A 228 -0.57 11.47 -1.93
CA ILE A 228 -1.74 10.80 -1.36
C ILE A 228 -2.98 11.54 -1.83
N GLU A 229 -3.82 10.84 -2.56
CA GLU A 229 -5.07 11.36 -3.08
C GLU A 229 -6.24 10.80 -2.27
N LEU A 230 -7.02 11.69 -1.68
CA LEU A 230 -8.24 11.35 -0.96
C LEU A 230 -9.42 11.34 -1.93
N LEU A 231 -10.47 10.60 -1.61
CA LEU A 231 -11.67 10.44 -2.46
C LEU A 231 -12.33 11.77 -2.85
N ASN A 232 -12.10 12.85 -2.11
CA ASN A 232 -12.58 14.21 -2.43
C ASN A 232 -11.66 14.98 -3.39
N ASN A 233 -10.73 14.32 -4.07
CA ASN A 233 -9.72 14.89 -4.97
C ASN A 233 -8.73 15.85 -4.28
N LYS A 234 -8.61 15.79 -2.96
CA LYS A 234 -7.57 16.50 -2.21
C LYS A 234 -6.27 15.70 -2.32
N SER A 235 -5.26 16.27 -2.97
CA SER A 235 -3.93 15.67 -3.09
C SER A 235 -3.00 16.25 -2.02
N LEU A 236 -2.25 15.40 -1.33
CA LEU A 236 -1.39 15.71 -0.21
C LEU A 236 -0.04 15.02 -0.39
N ASN A 237 1.02 15.69 0.04
CA ASN A 237 2.34 15.06 0.10
C ASN A 237 2.50 14.33 1.42
N GLY A 238 2.97 13.10 1.34
CA GLY A 238 3.27 12.26 2.49
C GLY A 238 4.63 11.60 2.39
N GLN A 239 4.97 10.82 3.40
CA GLN A 239 6.21 10.05 3.45
C GLN A 239 5.94 8.63 3.93
N ILE A 240 6.50 7.63 3.25
CA ILE A 240 6.45 6.23 3.71
C ILE A 240 7.25 6.10 5.02
N LYS A 241 6.58 5.76 6.10
CA LYS A 241 7.19 5.56 7.42
C LYS A 241 7.44 4.10 7.74
N PHE A 242 6.57 3.23 7.25
CA PHE A 242 6.68 1.81 7.52
C PHE A 242 6.32 0.99 6.29
N VAL A 243 7.07 -0.08 6.08
CA VAL A 243 6.78 -1.17 5.12
C VAL A 243 6.94 -2.47 5.88
N SER A 244 5.89 -3.26 5.93
CA SER A 244 5.88 -4.54 6.67
C SER A 244 7.00 -5.47 6.18
N LYS A 245 7.60 -6.20 7.11
CA LYS A 245 8.58 -7.27 6.82
C LYS A 245 7.95 -8.65 6.72
N SER A 246 6.68 -8.75 7.09
CA SER A 246 5.92 -9.99 7.08
C SER A 246 4.62 -9.79 6.32
N ALA A 247 4.27 -10.74 5.47
CA ALA A 247 2.98 -10.74 4.79
C ALA A 247 1.85 -11.11 5.75
N SER A 248 0.69 -10.52 5.55
CA SER A 248 -0.54 -10.96 6.20
C SER A 248 -0.85 -12.41 5.81
N PRO A 249 -1.07 -13.33 6.77
CA PRO A 249 -1.37 -14.73 6.44
C PRO A 249 -2.67 -14.90 5.65
N MET A 250 -3.61 -13.99 5.82
CA MET A 250 -4.94 -14.05 5.21
C MET A 250 -4.92 -13.56 3.76
N THR A 251 -4.32 -12.39 3.50
CA THR A 251 -4.34 -11.71 2.20
C THR A 251 -3.07 -11.94 1.38
N ARG A 252 -1.97 -12.39 2.02
CA ARG A 252 -0.62 -12.49 1.45
C ARG A 252 -0.08 -11.15 0.92
N THR A 253 -0.53 -10.06 1.53
CA THR A 253 -0.13 -8.70 1.22
C THR A 253 0.77 -8.14 2.33
N TYR A 254 1.50 -7.09 2.00
CA TYR A 254 2.37 -6.36 2.91
C TYR A 254 1.77 -4.99 3.20
N ALA A 255 1.66 -4.64 4.48
CA ALA A 255 1.18 -3.32 4.87
C ALA A 255 2.23 -2.25 4.58
N VAL A 256 1.76 -1.13 4.06
CA VAL A 256 2.54 0.08 3.82
C VAL A 256 1.85 1.23 4.53
N GLU A 257 2.59 1.96 5.37
CA GLU A 257 2.08 3.14 6.08
C GLU A 257 2.80 4.39 5.59
N ALA A 258 2.02 5.37 5.18
CA ALA A 258 2.48 6.72 4.90
C ALA A 258 1.93 7.69 5.95
N GLU A 259 2.68 8.72 6.27
CA GLU A 259 2.24 9.83 7.13
C GLU A 259 2.00 11.08 6.31
N ILE A 260 0.91 11.79 6.65
CA ILE A 260 0.54 13.11 6.14
C ILE A 260 0.29 14.07 7.30
N SER A 261 0.51 15.34 7.06
CA SER A 261 0.15 16.40 8.01
C SER A 261 -1.36 16.63 8.02
N ASN A 262 -1.93 16.79 9.20
CA ASN A 262 -3.35 17.05 9.41
C ASN A 262 -3.55 18.03 10.59
N VAL A 263 -2.77 19.11 10.59
CA VAL A 263 -2.75 20.10 11.68
C VAL A 263 -4.13 20.67 11.96
N ASP A 264 -4.94 20.86 10.90
CA ASP A 264 -6.30 21.42 11.00
C ASP A 264 -7.34 20.38 11.48
N GLY A 265 -6.97 19.10 11.59
CA GLY A 265 -7.87 18.02 11.99
C GLY A 265 -9.02 17.73 11.00
N GLU A 266 -8.93 18.25 9.76
CA GLU A 266 -10.00 18.09 8.75
C GLU A 266 -10.08 16.66 8.18
N ILE A 267 -8.93 15.97 8.13
CA ILE A 267 -8.87 14.60 7.63
C ILE A 267 -9.30 13.66 8.74
N ARG A 268 -10.38 12.95 8.50
CA ARG A 268 -10.95 12.00 9.45
C ARG A 268 -10.36 10.60 9.26
N GLU A 269 -10.42 9.78 10.30
CA GLU A 269 -10.13 8.35 10.21
C GLU A 269 -11.16 7.63 9.33
N GLY A 270 -10.71 6.63 8.55
CA GLY A 270 -11.57 5.77 7.73
C GLY A 270 -11.85 6.28 6.32
N LEU A 271 -11.29 7.42 5.88
CA LEU A 271 -11.44 7.89 4.50
C LEU A 271 -10.62 7.00 3.55
N THR A 272 -11.22 6.68 2.39
CA THR A 272 -10.50 6.02 1.31
C THR A 272 -9.43 6.93 0.75
N ALA A 273 -8.24 6.39 0.52
CA ALA A 273 -7.09 7.11 -0.01
C ALA A 273 -6.31 6.25 -1.01
N GLU A 274 -5.67 6.91 -1.97
CA GLU A 274 -4.70 6.29 -2.87
C GLU A 274 -3.32 6.86 -2.59
N ILE A 275 -2.32 5.98 -2.39
CA ILE A 275 -0.92 6.35 -2.18
C ILE A 275 -0.20 6.13 -3.49
N LYS A 276 0.26 7.18 -4.15
CA LYS A 276 1.04 7.14 -5.39
C LYS A 276 2.53 7.16 -5.04
N VAL A 277 3.16 6.00 -5.11
CA VAL A 277 4.58 5.81 -4.81
C VAL A 277 5.39 5.93 -6.08
N PRO A 278 6.33 6.88 -6.21
CA PRO A 278 7.20 6.95 -7.37
C PRO A 278 8.16 5.75 -7.36
N ILE A 279 8.09 4.89 -8.37
CA ILE A 279 8.88 3.66 -8.45
C ILE A 279 10.01 3.74 -9.46
N ARG A 280 9.85 4.51 -10.53
CA ARG A 280 10.81 4.60 -11.61
C ARG A 280 10.65 5.91 -12.38
N GLU A 281 11.78 6.54 -12.69
CA GLU A 281 11.85 7.60 -13.69
C GLU A 281 12.59 7.06 -14.92
N THR A 282 11.98 7.13 -16.08
CA THR A 282 12.59 6.68 -17.33
C THR A 282 12.11 7.53 -18.50
N SER A 283 12.86 7.47 -19.61
CA SER A 283 12.44 8.05 -20.89
C SER A 283 11.54 7.07 -21.59
N ALA A 284 10.30 7.47 -21.84
CA ALA A 284 9.27 6.64 -22.47
C ALA A 284 8.57 7.40 -23.59
N HIS A 285 7.94 6.68 -24.51
CA HIS A 285 7.13 7.22 -25.59
C HIS A 285 5.66 6.95 -25.30
N LEU A 286 4.81 7.95 -25.51
CA LEU A 286 3.37 7.75 -25.54
C LEU A 286 2.96 7.37 -26.97
N ILE A 287 2.39 6.18 -27.14
CA ILE A 287 1.94 5.68 -28.45
C ILE A 287 0.50 5.17 -28.37
N PRO A 288 -0.30 5.31 -29.42
CA PRO A 288 -1.60 4.68 -29.49
C PRO A 288 -1.51 3.14 -29.44
N SER A 289 -2.43 2.51 -28.73
CA SER A 289 -2.42 1.03 -28.53
C SER A 289 -2.58 0.22 -29.81
N TYR A 290 -3.26 0.77 -30.84
CA TYR A 290 -3.45 0.12 -32.14
C TYR A 290 -2.17 -0.04 -32.99
N LEU A 291 -1.05 0.58 -32.56
CA LEU A 291 0.24 0.46 -33.22
C LEU A 291 1.05 -0.76 -32.79
N LEU A 292 0.59 -1.47 -31.76
CA LEU A 292 1.22 -2.70 -31.31
C LEU A 292 1.13 -3.77 -32.38
N SER A 293 2.22 -4.47 -32.59
CA SER A 293 2.30 -5.65 -33.43
C SER A 293 3.17 -6.73 -32.78
N LEU A 294 3.00 -7.95 -33.25
CA LEU A 294 3.85 -9.07 -32.83
C LEU A 294 4.76 -9.43 -34.01
N ASP A 295 5.99 -9.78 -33.73
CA ASP A 295 6.88 -10.38 -34.71
C ASP A 295 6.58 -11.89 -34.90
N ASP A 296 7.33 -12.54 -35.79
CA ASP A 296 7.18 -13.97 -36.08
C ASP A 296 7.51 -14.87 -34.86
N SER A 297 8.23 -14.33 -33.86
CA SER A 297 8.54 -15.03 -32.62
C SER A 297 7.49 -14.81 -31.52
N GLY A 298 6.50 -13.94 -31.75
CA GLY A 298 5.49 -13.52 -30.79
C GLY A 298 5.97 -12.44 -29.83
N GLU A 299 7.07 -11.76 -30.14
CA GLU A 299 7.57 -10.63 -29.35
C GLU A 299 6.77 -9.37 -29.68
N LEU A 300 6.42 -8.63 -28.60
CA LEU A 300 5.63 -7.39 -28.72
C LEU A 300 6.52 -6.23 -29.15
N GLY A 301 6.06 -5.47 -30.15
CA GLY A 301 6.81 -4.33 -30.66
C GLY A 301 5.98 -3.39 -31.52
N VAL A 302 6.67 -2.49 -32.18
CA VAL A 302 6.11 -1.56 -33.19
C VAL A 302 6.96 -1.57 -34.43
N LYS A 303 6.34 -1.31 -35.59
CA LYS A 303 7.08 -1.10 -36.84
C LYS A 303 7.47 0.35 -36.95
N ILE A 304 8.75 0.60 -37.19
CA ILE A 304 9.37 1.93 -37.31
C ILE A 304 9.96 2.11 -38.69
N ALA A 305 10.07 3.38 -39.13
CA ALA A 305 10.76 3.74 -40.35
C ALA A 305 12.19 4.21 -40.06
N VAL A 306 13.18 3.49 -40.56
CA VAL A 306 14.60 3.81 -40.44
C VAL A 306 15.21 3.82 -41.86
N ASP A 307 15.78 4.92 -42.28
CA ASP A 307 16.45 5.05 -43.58
C ASP A 307 15.60 4.56 -44.78
N ASN A 308 14.30 4.92 -44.78
CA ASN A 308 13.29 4.51 -45.76
C ASN A 308 13.03 2.99 -45.82
N LYS A 309 13.35 2.28 -44.72
CA LYS A 309 13.03 0.85 -44.56
C LYS A 309 12.15 0.65 -43.37
N ALA A 310 11.25 -0.32 -43.44
CA ALA A 310 10.48 -0.79 -42.29
C ALA A 310 11.35 -1.67 -41.42
N SER A 311 11.33 -1.43 -40.10
CA SER A 311 12.01 -2.27 -39.13
C SER A 311 11.12 -2.49 -37.93
N PHE A 312 11.11 -3.73 -37.42
CA PHE A 312 10.44 -4.06 -36.17
C PHE A 312 11.30 -3.67 -34.98
N LYS A 313 10.71 -3.04 -34.00
CA LYS A 313 11.40 -2.73 -32.74
C LYS A 313 10.60 -3.25 -31.57
N SER A 314 11.22 -4.17 -30.83
CA SER A 314 10.66 -4.68 -29.57
C SER A 314 10.54 -3.57 -28.55
N ILE A 315 9.43 -3.55 -27.82
CA ILE A 315 9.11 -2.58 -26.79
C ILE A 315 8.62 -3.26 -25.52
N SER A 316 8.74 -2.54 -24.40
CA SER A 316 8.11 -2.93 -23.14
C SER A 316 7.07 -1.91 -22.74
N ILE A 317 5.84 -2.35 -22.46
CA ILE A 317 4.80 -1.48 -21.94
C ILE A 317 5.09 -1.23 -20.47
N ILE A 318 5.09 0.06 -20.08
CA ILE A 318 5.28 0.48 -18.68
C ILE A 318 3.94 0.80 -18.05
N GLU A 319 3.07 1.51 -18.76
CA GLU A 319 1.78 1.98 -18.27
C GLU A 319 0.77 2.05 -19.41
N ASP A 320 -0.46 1.65 -19.12
CA ASP A 320 -1.61 1.79 -20.03
C ASP A 320 -2.52 2.91 -19.51
N THR A 321 -2.76 3.92 -20.35
CA THR A 321 -3.56 5.09 -20.02
C THR A 321 -4.66 5.32 -21.06
N PRO A 322 -5.71 6.08 -20.73
CA PRO A 322 -6.75 6.42 -21.73
C PRO A 322 -6.20 7.15 -22.95
N GLU A 323 -5.09 7.88 -22.82
CA GLU A 323 -4.44 8.63 -23.90
C GLU A 323 -3.57 7.73 -24.78
N GLY A 324 -3.18 6.54 -24.31
CA GLY A 324 -2.31 5.59 -25.02
C GLY A 324 -1.38 4.83 -24.07
N LEU A 325 -0.45 4.09 -24.67
CA LEU A 325 0.52 3.26 -23.96
C LEU A 325 1.84 3.98 -23.80
N TRP A 326 2.35 4.01 -22.59
CA TRP A 326 3.72 4.41 -22.31
C TRP A 326 4.66 3.21 -22.50
N VAL A 327 5.57 3.36 -23.45
CA VAL A 327 6.48 2.28 -23.84
C VAL A 327 7.93 2.71 -23.77
N GLU A 328 8.82 1.76 -23.48
CA GLU A 328 10.27 1.91 -23.58
C GLU A 328 10.84 0.93 -24.61
N GLY A 329 12.07 1.14 -25.01
CA GLY A 329 12.79 0.33 -26.02
C GLY A 329 12.99 1.05 -27.35
N LEU A 330 12.36 2.21 -27.55
CA LEU A 330 12.53 3.03 -28.75
C LEU A 330 13.66 4.05 -28.60
N PRO A 331 14.35 4.43 -29.71
CA PRO A 331 15.28 5.55 -29.74
C PRO A 331 14.60 6.87 -29.37
N LYS A 332 15.40 7.85 -28.88
CA LYS A 332 14.88 9.16 -28.40
C LYS A 332 13.91 9.85 -29.35
N LYS A 333 14.16 9.75 -30.64
CA LYS A 333 13.29 10.26 -31.72
C LYS A 333 13.04 9.11 -32.68
N THR A 334 11.77 8.74 -32.86
CA THR A 334 11.40 7.58 -33.69
C THR A 334 10.21 7.90 -34.55
N LYS A 335 10.24 7.45 -35.80
CA LYS A 335 9.12 7.48 -36.72
C LYS A 335 8.41 6.13 -36.70
N ILE A 336 7.22 6.07 -36.12
CA ILE A 336 6.43 4.84 -36.04
C ILE A 336 5.48 4.78 -37.22
N ILE A 337 5.36 3.63 -37.86
CA ILE A 337 4.43 3.40 -38.95
C ILE A 337 3.02 3.29 -38.37
N THR A 338 2.12 4.19 -38.75
CA THR A 338 0.75 4.28 -38.24
C THR A 338 -0.30 3.71 -39.18
N VAL A 339 -0.02 3.68 -40.47
CA VAL A 339 -0.89 3.09 -41.50
C VAL A 339 -0.01 2.30 -42.47
N GLY A 340 -0.42 1.09 -42.79
CA GLY A 340 0.32 0.20 -43.66
C GLY A 340 1.25 -0.77 -42.89
N GLN A 341 1.24 -0.77 -41.56
CA GLN A 341 2.08 -1.65 -40.72
C GLN A 341 1.84 -3.13 -41.01
N GLU A 342 0.63 -3.54 -41.39
CA GLU A 342 0.29 -4.93 -41.69
C GLU A 342 0.86 -5.42 -43.01
N TYR A 343 1.20 -4.49 -43.92
CA TYR A 343 1.64 -4.79 -45.27
C TYR A 343 3.14 -4.69 -45.50
N VAL A 344 3.89 -4.31 -44.46
CA VAL A 344 5.36 -4.20 -44.54
C VAL A 344 6.04 -5.30 -43.73
N ILE A 345 7.14 -5.81 -44.26
CA ILE A 345 8.01 -6.80 -43.61
C ILE A 345 9.34 -6.16 -43.25
N GLU A 346 10.09 -6.84 -42.38
CA GLU A 346 11.41 -6.37 -41.92
C GLU A 346 12.35 -6.10 -43.09
N GLY A 347 12.97 -4.92 -43.11
CA GLY A 347 13.93 -4.48 -44.15
C GLY A 347 13.30 -4.02 -45.46
N GLN A 348 11.97 -4.02 -45.62
CA GLN A 348 11.29 -3.62 -46.84
C GLN A 348 11.41 -2.10 -47.08
N ASP A 349 11.67 -1.71 -48.34
CA ASP A 349 11.69 -0.31 -48.74
C ASP A 349 10.30 0.31 -48.65
N ILE A 350 10.18 1.45 -47.97
CA ILE A 350 8.93 2.17 -47.73
C ILE A 350 9.05 3.63 -48.20
N ASN A 351 7.91 4.21 -48.59
CA ASN A 351 7.77 5.62 -48.87
C ASN A 351 6.74 6.25 -47.93
N TYR A 352 7.09 7.38 -47.26
CA TYR A 352 6.26 8.05 -46.28
C TYR A 352 6.40 9.56 -46.31
#